data_abb908ee1033875b5f0439e5454e9de7
#
_entry.id   abb908ee1033875b5f0439e5454e9de7
#
_cell.length_a   1.000
_cell.length_b   1.000
_cell.length_c   1.000
_cell.angle_alpha   90.00
_cell.angle_beta   90.00
_cell.angle_gamma   90.00
#
_symmetry.space_group_name_H-M   'P 1'
#
loop_
_entity.id
_entity.type
_entity.pdbx_description
1 polymer ?
#
loop_
_entity_poly.entity_id
_entity_poly.type
_entity_poly.pdbx_seq_one_letter_code
_entity_poly.pdbx_strand_id
1 'polypeptide(L)'
;MKPLVCIFAHPDDEAFGPGGTIAKFAKVRPVYLICATKGESGKHKGKKGRQNLGAIRADELRRSAKILGVKQVFFLGFIDGTLSNNLYHDLAGKIERILKRIKPGTILTYEPRGISGHIDHIAISMVSSFVFHRLPFVKKSCNFASGTTEPAASKTISSIARRDIKYQRLILR
;
A
#
# COMPACT_ATOMS: atom_id res chain seq x y z
N MET A 1 9.60 -18.84 2.04
CA MET A 1 8.62 -17.99 2.78
C MET A 1 7.52 -17.50 1.81
N LYS A 2 6.27 -17.32 2.32
CA LYS A 2 5.19 -16.75 1.49
C LYS A 2 5.48 -15.30 1.11
N PRO A 3 5.04 -14.85 -0.10
CA PRO A 3 5.25 -13.48 -0.56
C PRO A 3 4.68 -12.42 0.39
N LEU A 4 5.26 -11.21 0.31
CA LEU A 4 4.69 -9.96 0.80
C LEU A 4 4.07 -9.21 -0.38
N VAL A 5 2.89 -8.65 -0.20
CA VAL A 5 2.30 -7.69 -1.15
C VAL A 5 2.10 -6.36 -0.45
N CYS A 6 2.69 -5.31 -1.02
CA CYS A 6 2.47 -3.93 -0.60
C CYS A 6 1.35 -3.33 -1.45
N ILE A 7 0.42 -2.58 -0.84
CA ILE A 7 -0.74 -2.00 -1.52
C ILE A 7 -0.77 -0.51 -1.19
N PHE A 8 -0.56 0.33 -2.22
CA PHE A 8 -0.46 1.78 -2.09
C PHE A 8 -1.30 2.51 -3.13
N ALA A 9 -1.56 3.79 -2.88
CA ALA A 9 -2.37 4.64 -3.73
C ALA A 9 -1.58 5.21 -4.92
N HIS A 10 -0.38 5.74 -4.66
CA HIS A 10 0.36 6.53 -5.64
C HIS A 10 1.81 6.02 -5.80
N PRO A 11 2.46 6.33 -6.95
CA PRO A 11 3.91 6.26 -7.06
C PRO A 11 4.57 7.21 -6.07
N ASP A 12 5.57 6.76 -5.34
CA ASP A 12 6.36 7.36 -4.26
C ASP A 12 6.03 6.84 -2.85
N ASP A 13 4.83 6.34 -2.60
CA ASP A 13 4.41 5.82 -1.30
C ASP A 13 5.31 4.67 -0.79
N GLU A 14 5.85 3.87 -1.71
CA GLU A 14 6.76 2.78 -1.39
C GLU A 14 8.10 3.27 -0.85
N ALA A 15 8.51 4.47 -1.23
CA ALA A 15 9.81 5.04 -0.90
C ALA A 15 9.76 5.90 0.37
N PHE A 16 8.73 6.73 0.53
CA PHE A 16 8.65 7.72 1.61
C PHE A 16 8.45 7.14 3.02
N GLY A 17 7.86 5.99 3.14
CA GLY A 17 7.62 5.40 4.47
C GLY A 17 8.26 4.03 4.61
N PRO A 18 7.73 3.01 3.90
CA PRO A 18 8.08 1.62 4.10
C PRO A 18 9.31 1.15 3.31
N GLY A 19 10.02 2.03 2.57
CA GLY A 19 11.09 1.64 1.66
C GLY A 19 12.16 0.74 2.29
N GLY A 20 12.68 1.11 3.45
CA GLY A 20 13.64 0.29 4.19
C GLY A 20 13.07 -1.08 4.60
N THR A 21 11.79 -1.11 4.99
CA THR A 21 11.07 -2.34 5.32
C THR A 21 10.90 -3.23 4.07
N ILE A 22 10.49 -2.65 2.95
CA ILE A 22 10.35 -3.36 1.67
C ILE A 22 11.68 -3.98 1.25
N ALA A 23 12.76 -3.19 1.26
CA ALA A 23 14.10 -3.66 0.90
C ALA A 23 14.59 -4.79 1.82
N LYS A 24 14.33 -4.67 3.13
CA LYS A 24 14.67 -5.74 4.09
C LYS A 24 13.92 -7.03 3.81
N PHE A 25 12.63 -6.97 3.54
CA PHE A 25 11.84 -8.16 3.22
C PHE A 25 12.18 -8.75 1.85
N ALA A 26 12.53 -7.92 0.87
CA ALA A 26 12.93 -8.38 -0.46
C ALA A 26 14.18 -9.27 -0.45
N LYS A 27 15.06 -9.14 0.55
CA LYS A 27 16.24 -10.01 0.75
C LYS A 27 15.89 -11.44 1.14
N VAL A 28 14.71 -11.67 1.73
CA VAL A 28 14.35 -12.97 2.32
C VAL A 28 13.09 -13.60 1.75
N ARG A 29 12.27 -12.86 0.99
CA ARG A 29 11.05 -13.37 0.34
C ARG A 29 10.64 -12.52 -0.86
N PRO A 30 9.86 -13.07 -1.81
CA PRO A 30 9.32 -12.28 -2.91
C PRO A 30 8.43 -11.15 -2.39
N VAL A 31 8.67 -9.92 -2.87
CA VAL A 31 7.85 -8.74 -2.60
C VAL A 31 7.20 -8.29 -3.90
N TYR A 32 5.92 -7.98 -3.84
CA TYR A 32 5.14 -7.42 -4.93
C TYR A 32 4.52 -6.09 -4.49
N LEU A 33 4.28 -5.20 -5.45
CA LEU A 33 3.68 -3.90 -5.21
C LEU A 33 2.42 -3.74 -6.06
N ILE A 34 1.33 -3.34 -5.42
CA ILE A 34 0.10 -2.90 -6.07
C ILE A 34 0.01 -1.39 -5.86
N CYS A 35 -0.09 -0.62 -6.95
CA CYS A 35 -0.30 0.81 -6.94
C CYS A 35 -1.64 1.12 -7.62
N ALA A 36 -2.53 1.85 -6.94
CA ALA A 36 -3.89 2.05 -7.42
C ALA A 36 -3.94 3.00 -8.61
N THR A 37 -3.13 4.05 -8.61
CA THR A 37 -3.11 5.13 -9.62
C THR A 37 -1.72 5.26 -10.24
N LYS A 38 -1.57 6.18 -11.17
CA LYS A 38 -0.26 6.57 -11.71
C LYS A 38 0.23 7.93 -11.18
N GLY A 39 -0.51 8.53 -10.23
CA GLY A 39 -0.14 9.81 -9.66
C GLY A 39 -0.25 10.98 -10.63
N GLU A 40 -1.16 10.89 -11.59
CA GLU A 40 -1.33 11.85 -12.70
C GLU A 40 -1.84 13.22 -12.28
N SER A 41 -2.47 13.33 -11.10
CA SER A 41 -2.94 14.60 -10.53
C SER A 41 -1.85 15.38 -9.77
N GLY A 42 -0.68 14.79 -9.60
CA GLY A 42 0.44 15.39 -8.89
C GLY A 42 0.99 16.67 -9.55
N LYS A 43 1.77 17.43 -8.79
CA LYS A 43 2.47 18.64 -9.31
C LYS A 43 3.76 18.22 -10.01
N HIS A 44 3.96 18.69 -11.25
CA HIS A 44 5.21 18.50 -11.97
C HIS A 44 5.95 19.85 -12.10
N LYS A 45 7.23 19.89 -11.69
CA LYS A 45 8.06 21.12 -11.75
C LYS A 45 8.70 21.37 -13.13
N GLY A 46 8.43 20.54 -14.14
CA GLY A 46 9.04 20.65 -15.46
C GLY A 46 8.18 21.36 -16.49
N LYS A 47 8.85 21.95 -17.52
CA LYS A 47 8.21 22.65 -18.65
C LYS A 47 7.39 21.75 -19.60
N LYS A 48 7.45 20.43 -19.47
CA LYS A 48 6.67 19.47 -20.26
C LYS A 48 5.35 19.27 -19.57
N GLY A 49 4.28 19.76 -20.16
CA GLY A 49 2.94 19.81 -19.61
C GLY A 49 2.41 18.48 -19.06
N ARG A 50 1.32 18.56 -18.30
CA ARG A 50 0.59 17.49 -17.60
C ARG A 50 0.30 16.22 -18.42
N GLN A 51 0.39 16.29 -19.75
CA GLN A 51 -0.06 15.23 -20.68
C GLN A 51 0.67 13.88 -20.54
N ASN A 52 1.79 13.81 -19.80
CA ASN A 52 2.54 12.55 -19.63
C ASN A 52 2.98 12.26 -18.18
N LEU A 53 2.46 12.98 -17.18
CA LEU A 53 2.90 12.86 -15.80
C LEU A 53 2.70 11.44 -15.26
N GLY A 54 1.55 10.82 -15.53
CA GLY A 54 1.26 9.46 -15.07
C GLY A 54 2.23 8.41 -15.65
N ALA A 55 2.68 8.57 -16.91
CA ALA A 55 3.67 7.68 -17.50
C ALA A 55 5.05 7.88 -16.83
N ILE A 56 5.46 9.13 -16.62
CA ILE A 56 6.73 9.47 -15.95
C ILE A 56 6.74 8.87 -14.55
N ARG A 57 5.72 9.12 -13.73
CA ARG A 57 5.63 8.62 -12.35
C ARG A 57 5.54 7.10 -12.29
N ALA A 58 4.84 6.47 -13.24
CA ALA A 58 4.81 5.02 -13.32
C ALA A 58 6.21 4.42 -13.60
N ASP A 59 7.04 5.08 -14.42
CA ASP A 59 8.40 4.65 -14.68
C ASP A 59 9.34 4.92 -13.50
N GLU A 60 9.14 6.03 -12.79
CA GLU A 60 9.82 6.31 -11.52
C GLU A 60 9.53 5.24 -10.49
N LEU A 61 8.26 4.86 -10.31
CA LEU A 61 7.87 3.77 -9.44
C LEU A 61 8.52 2.42 -9.83
N ARG A 62 8.57 2.09 -11.12
CA ARG A 62 9.23 0.84 -11.56
C ARG A 62 10.72 0.84 -11.23
N ARG A 63 11.40 1.99 -11.40
CA ARG A 63 12.83 2.14 -11.04
C ARG A 63 13.04 2.03 -9.53
N SER A 64 12.24 2.74 -8.73
CA SER A 64 12.25 2.64 -7.28
C SER A 64 12.01 1.21 -6.81
N ALA A 65 10.97 0.56 -7.31
CA ALA A 65 10.63 -0.82 -7.00
C ALA A 65 11.78 -1.79 -7.31
N LYS A 66 12.49 -1.59 -8.44
CA LYS A 66 13.68 -2.38 -8.80
C LYS A 66 14.81 -2.20 -7.77
N ILE A 67 15.08 -0.98 -7.34
CA ILE A 67 16.09 -0.67 -6.31
C ILE A 67 15.73 -1.33 -4.97
N LEU A 68 14.45 -1.30 -4.59
CA LEU A 68 13.94 -1.92 -3.37
C LEU A 68 13.87 -3.46 -3.43
N GLY A 69 14.16 -4.07 -4.58
CA GLY A 69 14.10 -5.51 -4.76
C GLY A 69 12.69 -6.07 -4.94
N VAL A 70 11.73 -5.23 -5.31
CA VAL A 70 10.36 -5.65 -5.63
C VAL A 70 10.35 -6.46 -6.92
N LYS A 71 9.71 -7.62 -6.90
CA LYS A 71 9.67 -8.55 -8.03
C LYS A 71 8.80 -8.06 -9.18
N GLN A 72 7.68 -7.42 -8.86
CA GLN A 72 6.73 -6.90 -9.86
C GLN A 72 5.85 -5.81 -9.27
N VAL A 73 5.54 -4.80 -10.10
CA VAL A 73 4.57 -3.73 -9.82
C VAL A 73 3.31 -3.98 -10.64
N PHE A 74 2.15 -3.84 -10.01
CA PHE A 74 0.82 -3.89 -10.63
C PHE A 74 0.14 -2.52 -10.47
N PHE A 75 -0.24 -1.91 -11.59
CA PHE A 75 -1.09 -0.72 -11.57
C PHE A 75 -2.55 -1.13 -11.75
N LEU A 76 -3.45 -0.58 -10.91
CA LEU A 76 -4.88 -0.89 -10.99
C LEU A 76 -5.63 -0.03 -12.00
N GLY A 77 -5.03 1.11 -12.42
CA GLY A 77 -5.59 2.00 -13.45
C GLY A 77 -6.74 2.89 -12.95
N PHE A 78 -6.77 3.20 -11.66
CA PHE A 78 -7.65 4.24 -11.12
C PHE A 78 -7.01 5.61 -11.30
N ILE A 79 -7.85 6.65 -11.24
CA ILE A 79 -7.44 8.05 -11.38
C ILE A 79 -7.01 8.59 -10.01
N ASP A 80 -5.86 9.25 -9.96
CA ASP A 80 -5.31 9.89 -8.78
C ASP A 80 -6.24 11.00 -8.24
N GLY A 81 -6.49 10.99 -6.94
CA GLY A 81 -7.39 11.91 -6.25
C GLY A 81 -8.87 11.52 -6.33
N THR A 82 -9.20 10.35 -6.89
CA THR A 82 -10.60 9.94 -7.05
C THR A 82 -11.00 8.69 -6.26
N LEU A 83 -10.07 8.10 -5.52
CA LEU A 83 -10.38 6.89 -4.75
C LEU A 83 -11.39 7.23 -3.65
N SER A 84 -12.54 6.60 -3.72
CA SER A 84 -13.68 6.88 -2.84
C SER A 84 -14.51 5.64 -2.58
N ASN A 85 -15.52 5.78 -1.74
CA ASN A 85 -16.45 4.70 -1.43
C ASN A 85 -17.20 4.17 -2.66
N ASN A 86 -17.44 5.00 -3.69
CA ASN A 86 -18.09 4.57 -4.92
C ASN A 86 -17.27 3.55 -5.72
N LEU A 87 -15.94 3.57 -5.57
CA LEU A 87 -15.01 2.67 -6.26
C LEU A 87 -14.64 1.44 -5.42
N TYR A 88 -15.21 1.32 -4.24
CA TYR A 88 -14.85 0.31 -3.24
C TYR A 88 -14.86 -1.13 -3.80
N HIS A 89 -15.95 -1.53 -4.45
CA HIS A 89 -16.07 -2.89 -4.96
C HIS A 89 -15.11 -3.17 -6.13
N ASP A 90 -14.93 -2.22 -7.03
CA ASP A 90 -14.00 -2.36 -8.16
C ASP A 90 -12.55 -2.42 -7.68
N LEU A 91 -12.19 -1.55 -6.73
CA LEU A 91 -10.87 -1.51 -6.13
C LEU A 91 -10.58 -2.83 -5.38
N ALA A 92 -11.52 -3.29 -4.55
CA ALA A 92 -11.42 -4.56 -3.84
C ALA A 92 -11.30 -5.75 -4.82
N GLY A 93 -12.12 -5.79 -5.86
CA GLY A 93 -12.11 -6.85 -6.87
C GLY A 93 -10.79 -6.94 -7.63
N LYS A 94 -10.20 -5.79 -8.01
CA LYS A 94 -8.88 -5.76 -8.68
C LYS A 94 -7.76 -6.22 -7.74
N ILE A 95 -7.75 -5.75 -6.49
CA ILE A 95 -6.78 -6.17 -5.47
C ILE A 95 -6.93 -7.67 -5.19
N GLU A 96 -8.13 -8.13 -4.93
CA GLU A 96 -8.42 -9.54 -4.61
C GLU A 96 -7.95 -10.49 -5.73
N ARG A 97 -8.16 -10.12 -7.00
CA ARG A 97 -7.71 -10.91 -8.17
C ARG A 97 -6.20 -11.09 -8.18
N ILE A 98 -5.44 -10.03 -7.88
CA ILE A 98 -3.97 -10.08 -7.82
C ILE A 98 -3.54 -10.93 -6.63
N LEU A 99 -4.14 -10.73 -5.45
CA LEU A 99 -3.81 -11.49 -4.24
C LEU A 99 -4.13 -12.98 -4.39
N LYS A 100 -5.23 -13.35 -5.04
CA LYS A 100 -5.56 -14.76 -5.34
C LYS A 100 -4.52 -15.44 -6.24
N ARG A 101 -3.93 -14.69 -7.18
CA ARG A 101 -2.85 -15.20 -8.05
C ARG A 101 -1.52 -15.35 -7.31
N ILE A 102 -1.15 -14.38 -6.48
CA ILE A 102 0.15 -14.35 -5.76
C ILE A 102 0.12 -15.24 -4.50
N LYS A 103 -1.04 -15.34 -3.83
CA LYS A 103 -1.26 -16.03 -2.55
C LYS A 103 -0.28 -15.58 -1.46
N PRO A 104 -0.17 -14.27 -1.17
CA PRO A 104 0.75 -13.77 -0.17
C PRO A 104 0.41 -14.26 1.23
N GLY A 105 1.41 -14.35 2.09
CA GLY A 105 1.21 -14.60 3.51
C GLY A 105 0.96 -13.31 4.30
N THR A 106 1.39 -12.18 3.74
CA THR A 106 1.34 -10.87 4.40
C THR A 106 0.97 -9.80 3.37
N ILE A 107 0.15 -8.84 3.76
CA ILE A 107 -0.03 -7.56 3.07
C ILE A 107 0.54 -6.43 3.93
N LEU A 108 1.02 -5.37 3.27
CA LEU A 108 1.50 -4.12 3.88
C LEU A 108 0.76 -2.97 3.21
N THR A 109 0.15 -2.11 4.01
CA THR A 109 -0.58 -0.93 3.53
C THR A 109 -0.51 0.20 4.56
N TYR A 110 -1.24 1.29 4.35
CA TYR A 110 -1.30 2.41 5.30
C TYR A 110 -2.06 2.05 6.58
N GLU A 111 -1.77 2.79 7.65
CA GLU A 111 -2.64 2.84 8.82
C GLU A 111 -4.01 3.47 8.46
N PRO A 112 -5.08 3.28 9.27
CA PRO A 112 -6.44 3.67 8.89
C PRO A 112 -6.65 5.16 8.57
N ARG A 113 -5.82 6.06 9.10
CA ARG A 113 -5.87 7.51 8.81
C ARG A 113 -5.11 7.91 7.54
N GLY A 114 -4.51 6.93 6.84
CA GLY A 114 -3.77 7.18 5.60
C GLY A 114 -2.49 7.98 5.80
N ILE A 115 -1.92 7.98 7.02
CA ILE A 115 -0.67 8.66 7.42
C ILE A 115 -0.79 10.20 7.40
N SER A 116 -1.15 10.76 6.25
CA SER A 116 -1.27 12.20 6.02
C SER A 116 -2.72 12.70 6.01
N GLY A 117 -3.70 11.81 6.17
CA GLY A 117 -5.12 12.12 5.97
C GLY A 117 -5.54 12.17 4.49
N HIS A 118 -4.67 11.76 3.56
CA HIS A 118 -5.01 11.71 2.14
C HIS A 118 -6.13 10.70 1.89
N ILE A 119 -7.21 11.14 1.24
CA ILE A 119 -8.42 10.32 1.05
C ILE A 119 -8.11 9.02 0.30
N ASP A 120 -7.28 9.07 -0.74
CA ASP A 120 -6.87 7.87 -1.49
C ASP A 120 -6.14 6.86 -0.59
N HIS A 121 -5.29 7.32 0.35
CA HIS A 121 -4.60 6.43 1.29
C HIS A 121 -5.58 5.78 2.27
N ILE A 122 -6.57 6.55 2.77
CA ILE A 122 -7.63 6.05 3.64
C ILE A 122 -8.45 5.00 2.88
N ALA A 123 -8.84 5.28 1.63
CA ALA A 123 -9.57 4.35 0.78
C ALA A 123 -8.80 3.03 0.57
N ILE A 124 -7.50 3.10 0.26
CA ILE A 124 -6.65 1.92 0.11
C ILE A 124 -6.52 1.14 1.41
N SER A 125 -6.34 1.81 2.55
CA SER A 125 -6.28 1.16 3.87
C SER A 125 -7.56 0.39 4.18
N MET A 126 -8.71 1.04 3.99
CA MET A 126 -10.04 0.46 4.22
C MET A 126 -10.28 -0.77 3.32
N VAL A 127 -10.04 -0.62 2.01
CA VAL A 127 -10.27 -1.70 1.05
C VAL A 127 -9.30 -2.85 1.25
N SER A 128 -8.04 -2.57 1.59
CA SER A 128 -7.06 -3.61 1.92
C SER A 128 -7.48 -4.43 3.14
N SER A 129 -8.02 -3.78 4.17
CA SER A 129 -8.57 -4.45 5.36
C SER A 129 -9.76 -5.33 5.00
N PHE A 130 -10.69 -4.84 4.19
CA PHE A 130 -11.83 -5.63 3.71
C PHE A 130 -11.39 -6.88 2.94
N VAL A 131 -10.46 -6.74 2.00
CA VAL A 131 -9.95 -7.87 1.20
C VAL A 131 -9.17 -8.85 2.08
N PHE A 132 -8.41 -8.36 3.07
CA PHE A 132 -7.72 -9.21 4.03
C PHE A 132 -8.67 -10.18 4.74
N HIS A 133 -9.82 -9.69 5.22
CA HIS A 133 -10.80 -10.53 5.92
C HIS A 133 -11.46 -11.58 5.02
N ARG A 134 -11.51 -11.36 3.71
CA ARG A 134 -12.08 -12.27 2.72
C ARG A 134 -11.13 -13.37 2.26
N LEU A 135 -9.80 -13.20 2.47
CA LEU A 135 -8.79 -14.09 1.92
C LEU A 135 -8.07 -14.89 3.03
N PRO A 136 -8.53 -16.12 3.35
CA PRO A 136 -8.04 -16.89 4.49
C PRO A 136 -6.55 -17.30 4.37
N PHE A 137 -5.96 -17.24 3.18
CA PHE A 137 -4.54 -17.52 2.96
C PHE A 137 -3.62 -16.36 3.34
N VAL A 138 -4.14 -15.13 3.43
CA VAL A 138 -3.40 -13.98 3.96
C VAL A 138 -3.45 -14.04 5.48
N LYS A 139 -2.31 -14.26 6.11
CA LYS A 139 -2.25 -14.49 7.57
C LYS A 139 -1.93 -13.24 8.38
N LYS A 140 -1.38 -12.21 7.73
CA LYS A 140 -0.98 -10.96 8.39
C LYS A 140 -1.35 -9.75 7.52
N SER A 141 -1.91 -8.73 8.15
CA SER A 141 -1.99 -7.38 7.62
C SER A 141 -1.12 -6.49 8.49
N CYS A 142 -0.20 -5.76 7.85
CA CYS A 142 0.69 -4.81 8.50
C CYS A 142 0.38 -3.43 7.97
N ASN A 143 0.27 -2.47 8.88
CA ASN A 143 0.06 -1.07 8.53
C ASN A 143 1.32 -0.30 8.89
N PHE A 144 1.84 0.50 7.97
CA PHE A 144 2.90 1.44 8.32
C PHE A 144 2.29 2.79 8.74
N ALA A 145 2.93 3.44 9.69
CA ALA A 145 2.56 4.75 10.18
C ALA A 145 3.79 5.66 10.15
N SER A 146 3.60 6.96 9.98
CA SER A 146 4.68 7.93 10.15
C SER A 146 5.15 7.94 11.62
N GLY A 147 6.47 8.05 11.84
CA GLY A 147 7.09 7.97 13.17
C GLY A 147 6.83 9.14 14.13
N THR A 148 5.78 9.93 13.93
CA THR A 148 5.34 10.91 14.93
C THR A 148 4.71 10.15 16.10
N THR A 149 5.38 10.19 17.22
CA THR A 149 4.93 9.67 18.51
C THR A 149 3.64 10.36 18.92
N GLU A 150 2.48 9.75 18.64
CA GLU A 150 1.28 10.11 19.35
C GLU A 150 1.22 9.41 20.71
N PRO A 151 0.80 10.13 21.76
CA PRO A 151 0.70 9.55 23.09
C PRO A 151 -0.32 8.40 23.13
N ALA A 152 -0.14 7.53 24.07
CA ALA A 152 -0.71 6.21 24.30
C ALA A 152 -2.27 6.06 24.31
N ALA A 153 -3.04 6.93 23.67
CA ALA A 153 -4.51 6.85 23.61
C ALA A 153 -5.05 5.72 22.70
N SER A 154 -4.20 5.05 21.91
CA SER A 154 -4.65 4.01 20.95
C SER A 154 -4.74 2.59 21.55
N LYS A 155 -4.60 2.43 22.87
CA LYS A 155 -4.69 1.08 23.50
C LYS A 155 -6.12 0.52 23.58
N THR A 156 -7.15 1.32 23.30
CA THR A 156 -8.53 0.92 23.57
C THR A 156 -9.27 0.26 22.38
N ILE A 157 -8.70 0.26 21.17
CA ILE A 157 -9.36 -0.36 20.01
C ILE A 157 -8.89 -1.81 19.76
N SER A 158 -7.87 -2.29 20.48
CA SER A 158 -7.31 -3.62 20.27
C SER A 158 -8.12 -4.80 20.84
N SER A 159 -9.24 -4.53 21.53
CA SER A 159 -10.03 -5.58 22.18
C SER A 159 -11.16 -6.18 21.32
N ILE A 160 -11.45 -5.66 20.14
CA ILE A 160 -12.61 -6.08 19.32
C ILE A 160 -12.25 -7.03 18.17
N ALA A 161 -10.98 -7.20 17.81
CA ALA A 161 -10.58 -8.11 16.75
C ALA A 161 -10.05 -9.43 17.30
N ARG A 162 -10.95 -10.34 17.70
CA ARG A 162 -10.61 -11.74 17.97
C ARG A 162 -10.36 -12.50 16.66
N ARG A 163 -9.19 -12.30 16.08
CA ARG A 163 -8.37 -13.23 15.27
C ARG A 163 -7.08 -12.48 14.93
N ASP A 164 -6.04 -12.65 15.75
CA ASP A 164 -4.62 -12.35 15.49
C ASP A 164 -4.28 -11.20 14.52
N ILE A 165 -4.92 -10.03 14.66
CA ILE A 165 -4.44 -8.80 14.09
C ILE A 165 -3.40 -8.26 15.07
N LYS A 166 -2.18 -8.77 14.98
CA LYS A 166 -1.04 -8.11 15.60
C LYS A 166 -0.72 -6.88 14.77
N TYR A 167 -1.16 -5.71 15.23
CA TYR A 167 -0.60 -4.43 14.78
C TYR A 167 0.85 -4.38 15.24
N GLN A 168 1.75 -4.90 14.42
CA GLN A 168 3.16 -4.66 14.63
C GLN A 168 3.45 -3.26 14.11
N ARG A 169 3.61 -2.29 15.01
CA ARG A 169 4.38 -1.08 14.75
C ARG A 169 5.75 -1.54 14.26
N LEU A 170 6.02 -1.40 12.99
CA LEU A 170 7.38 -1.45 12.46
C LEU A 170 8.02 -0.09 12.79
N ILE A 171 8.45 0.05 14.04
CA ILE A 171 9.36 1.12 14.42
C ILE A 171 10.71 0.71 13.84
N LEU A 172 11.15 1.45 12.84
CA LEU A 172 12.55 1.40 12.39
C LEU A 172 13.40 1.96 13.53
N ARG A 173 14.14 1.11 14.22
CA ARG A 173 15.36 1.49 14.93
C ARG A 173 16.53 1.41 13.98
#